data_ffd43a2f00d7b856ce742dff49a8f377
#
_entry.id   ffd43a2f00d7b856ce742dff49a8f377
#
_cell.length_a   1.000
_cell.length_b   1.000
_cell.length_c   1.000
_cell.angle_alpha   90.00
_cell.angle_beta   90.00
_cell.angle_gamma   90.00
#
_symmetry.space_group_name_H-M   'P 1'
#
loop_
_entity.id
_entity.type
_entity.pdbx_description
1 polymer ?
#
loop_
_entity_poly.entity_id
_entity_poly.type
_entity_poly.pdbx_seq_one_letter_code
_entity_poly.pdbx_strand_id
1 'polypeptide(L)'
;MFMSYEPGDVAEGFELKNANESIGGEMVTLDSVLTKSGAVVLFECNHCPYVVASVDRINRAAEKANQLGMGFVSINSNDPEKYKDDDFSNMKKRAEKGMPYAYLHDDTQEIAHKWGAERTPEFYLLDGQGKVVYRGRLDNSPRDPTMATTSELVDAMDSLSMGEDPVVTRTQSIGCSIKWK
;
A
#
# COMPACT_ATOMS: atom_id res chain seq x y z
N MET A 1 5.53 18.55 -14.30
CA MET A 1 4.23 17.88 -14.25
C MET A 1 4.32 16.76 -13.23
N PHE A 2 3.56 16.83 -12.18
CA PHE A 2 3.53 15.73 -11.21
C PHE A 2 2.71 14.59 -11.82
N MET A 3 3.32 13.42 -11.96
CA MET A 3 2.60 12.22 -12.34
C MET A 3 1.76 11.77 -11.14
N SER A 4 0.58 11.28 -11.41
CA SER A 4 -0.30 10.66 -10.42
C SER A 4 -1.01 9.52 -11.12
N TYR A 5 -0.78 8.30 -10.63
CA TYR A 5 -1.43 7.14 -11.24
C TYR A 5 -2.89 7.05 -10.80
N GLU A 6 -3.75 7.11 -11.78
CA GLU A 6 -5.19 6.95 -11.62
C GLU A 6 -5.65 5.63 -12.25
N PRO A 7 -6.86 5.15 -11.93
CA PRO A 7 -7.42 3.96 -12.58
C PRO A 7 -7.32 4.06 -14.12
N GLY A 8 -6.74 3.03 -14.73
CA GLY A 8 -6.43 2.97 -16.16
C GLY A 8 -4.97 3.18 -16.52
N ASP A 9 -4.19 3.82 -15.65
CA ASP A 9 -2.76 4.04 -15.88
C ASP A 9 -1.96 2.77 -15.56
N VAL A 10 -0.88 2.53 -16.30
CA VAL A 10 0.08 1.48 -16.00
C VAL A 10 1.19 2.05 -15.13
N ALA A 11 1.36 1.48 -13.94
CA ALA A 11 2.35 1.93 -12.99
C ALA A 11 3.76 1.51 -13.42
N GLU A 12 4.71 2.43 -13.27
CA GLU A 12 6.14 2.10 -13.40
C GLU A 12 6.61 1.30 -12.18
N GLY A 13 7.61 0.43 -12.41
CA GLY A 13 8.20 -0.38 -11.36
C GLY A 13 9.04 0.45 -10.38
N PHE A 14 9.42 -0.21 -9.32
CA PHE A 14 10.35 0.30 -8.32
C PHE A 14 11.30 -0.81 -7.88
N GLU A 15 12.40 -0.42 -7.27
CA GLU A 15 13.30 -1.30 -6.52
C GLU A 15 13.70 -0.58 -5.25
N LEU A 16 13.29 -1.10 -4.10
CA LEU A 16 13.45 -0.45 -2.81
C LEU A 16 13.95 -1.42 -1.75
N LYS A 17 14.64 -0.88 -0.75
CA LYS A 17 15.12 -1.62 0.40
C LYS A 17 13.96 -2.06 1.30
N ASN A 18 13.99 -3.31 1.72
CA ASN A 18 12.92 -3.95 2.47
C ASN A 18 13.27 -4.05 3.95
N ALA A 19 12.43 -3.47 4.80
CA ALA A 19 12.58 -3.56 6.25
C ALA A 19 12.07 -4.89 6.83
N ASN A 20 11.35 -5.69 6.02
CA ASN A 20 10.82 -7.00 6.40
C ASN A 20 11.46 -8.09 5.52
N GLU A 21 12.77 -8.27 5.67
CA GLU A 21 13.58 -9.12 4.79
C GLU A 21 13.12 -10.59 4.74
N SER A 22 12.49 -11.09 5.79
CA SER A 22 11.94 -12.45 5.82
C SER A 22 10.83 -12.65 4.76
N ILE A 23 10.26 -11.57 4.27
CA ILE A 23 9.25 -11.58 3.21
C ILE A 23 9.77 -10.77 2.02
N GLY A 24 10.29 -11.47 1.02
CA GLY A 24 10.73 -10.87 -0.24
C GLY A 24 12.23 -10.55 -0.34
N GLY A 25 13.02 -10.70 0.74
CA GLY A 25 14.45 -10.44 0.74
C GLY A 25 14.83 -8.98 0.98
N GLU A 26 16.12 -8.66 0.83
CA GLU A 26 16.68 -7.34 1.15
C GLU A 26 16.16 -6.21 0.25
N MET A 27 16.07 -6.50 -1.06
CA MET A 27 15.56 -5.57 -2.07
C MET A 27 14.32 -6.15 -2.73
N VAL A 28 13.29 -5.34 -2.92
CA VAL A 28 12.03 -5.77 -3.53
C VAL A 28 11.68 -4.86 -4.70
N THR A 29 11.31 -5.48 -5.82
CA THR A 29 10.83 -4.78 -7.02
C THR A 29 9.33 -4.98 -7.17
N LEU A 30 8.66 -4.09 -7.92
CA LEU A 30 7.25 -4.29 -8.28
C LEU A 30 7.07 -5.62 -9.02
N ASP A 31 7.97 -5.95 -9.96
CA ASP A 31 7.89 -7.20 -10.74
C ASP A 31 7.96 -8.45 -9.85
N SER A 32 8.70 -8.39 -8.74
CA SER A 32 8.76 -9.52 -7.79
C SER A 32 7.50 -9.71 -6.97
N VAL A 33 6.69 -8.68 -6.84
CA VAL A 33 5.42 -8.68 -6.08
C VAL A 33 4.23 -8.91 -6.99
N LEU A 34 4.25 -8.34 -8.20
CA LEU A 34 3.17 -8.40 -9.15
C LEU A 34 2.99 -9.84 -9.68
N THR A 35 1.82 -10.40 -9.43
CA THR A 35 1.43 -11.71 -9.98
C THR A 35 0.50 -11.53 -11.18
N LYS A 36 0.24 -12.60 -11.90
CA LYS A 36 -0.77 -12.59 -12.98
C LYS A 36 -2.18 -12.23 -12.50
N SER A 37 -2.44 -12.38 -11.19
CA SER A 37 -3.72 -12.01 -10.56
C SER A 37 -3.74 -10.58 -10.07
N GLY A 38 -2.60 -9.90 -10.05
CA GLY A 38 -2.47 -8.52 -9.61
C GLY A 38 -1.64 -8.33 -8.35
N ALA A 39 -1.66 -7.11 -7.83
CA ALA A 39 -1.00 -6.77 -6.57
C ALA A 39 -1.62 -5.53 -5.94
N VAL A 40 -1.52 -5.44 -4.63
CA VAL A 40 -1.81 -4.22 -3.86
C VAL A 40 -0.49 -3.53 -3.51
N VAL A 41 -0.41 -2.24 -3.76
CA VAL A 41 0.67 -1.36 -3.30
C VAL A 41 0.08 -0.36 -2.33
N LEU A 42 0.59 -0.37 -1.11
CA LEU A 42 0.11 0.47 0.00
C LEU A 42 1.19 1.49 0.37
N PHE A 43 0.85 2.77 0.39
CA PHE A 43 1.67 3.78 1.04
C PHE A 43 1.22 3.93 2.49
N GLU A 44 2.12 3.65 3.42
CA GLU A 44 1.85 3.71 4.87
C GLU A 44 3.06 4.22 5.64
N CYS A 45 2.90 4.39 6.95
CA CYS A 45 3.98 4.81 7.86
C CYS A 45 3.77 4.19 9.24
N ASN A 46 4.73 4.42 10.15
CA ASN A 46 4.70 3.78 11.48
C ASN A 46 3.79 4.46 12.48
N HIS A 47 3.67 5.79 12.42
CA HIS A 47 3.06 6.57 13.51
C HIS A 47 1.71 7.23 13.17
N CYS A 48 1.26 7.17 11.92
CA CYS A 48 -0.03 7.75 11.54
C CYS A 48 -1.18 7.08 12.29
N PRO A 49 -2.04 7.82 13.02
CA PRO A 49 -3.17 7.24 13.75
C PRO A 49 -4.12 6.44 12.87
N TYR A 50 -4.29 6.85 11.62
CA TYR A 50 -5.12 6.13 10.65
C TYR A 50 -4.53 4.79 10.25
N VAL A 51 -3.20 4.69 10.15
CA VAL A 51 -2.51 3.43 9.88
C VAL A 51 -2.56 2.54 11.12
N VAL A 52 -2.22 3.08 12.30
CA VAL A 52 -2.20 2.33 13.57
C VAL A 52 -3.56 1.71 13.86
N ALA A 53 -4.64 2.47 13.70
CA ALA A 53 -6.00 1.98 13.92
C ALA A 53 -6.45 0.95 12.87
N SER A 54 -5.77 0.88 11.72
CA SER A 54 -6.13 0.01 10.59
C SER A 54 -5.25 -1.24 10.46
N VAL A 55 -4.23 -1.40 11.30
CA VAL A 55 -3.22 -2.49 11.16
C VAL A 55 -3.86 -3.87 11.01
N ASP A 56 -4.79 -4.23 11.86
CA ASP A 56 -5.44 -5.54 11.79
C ASP A 56 -6.24 -5.73 10.49
N ARG A 57 -6.90 -4.68 10.03
CA ARG A 57 -7.67 -4.70 8.77
C ARG A 57 -6.76 -4.74 7.56
N ILE A 58 -5.63 -4.02 7.60
CA ILE A 58 -4.59 -4.06 6.55
C ILE A 58 -4.00 -5.48 6.48
N ASN A 59 -3.67 -6.08 7.62
CA ASN A 59 -3.14 -7.44 7.67
C ASN A 59 -4.15 -8.45 7.09
N ARG A 60 -5.45 -8.32 7.41
CA ARG A 60 -6.49 -9.15 6.82
C ARG A 60 -6.62 -8.95 5.31
N ALA A 61 -6.47 -7.72 4.83
CA ALA A 61 -6.46 -7.44 3.39
C ALA A 61 -5.26 -8.10 2.70
N ALA A 62 -4.09 -8.08 3.34
CA ALA A 62 -2.89 -8.77 2.83
C ALA A 62 -3.08 -10.29 2.78
N GLU A 63 -3.68 -10.88 3.80
CA GLU A 63 -4.03 -12.30 3.82
C GLU A 63 -5.04 -12.65 2.71
N LYS A 64 -6.04 -11.80 2.52
CA LYS A 64 -7.02 -11.93 1.43
C LYS A 64 -6.33 -11.87 0.06
N ALA A 65 -5.43 -10.93 -0.14
CA ALA A 65 -4.63 -10.84 -1.37
C ALA A 65 -3.89 -12.15 -1.63
N ASN A 66 -3.21 -12.68 -0.62
CA ASN A 66 -2.51 -13.95 -0.74
C ASN A 66 -3.44 -15.11 -1.12
N GLN A 67 -4.62 -15.18 -0.51
CA GLN A 67 -5.64 -16.21 -0.86
C GLN A 67 -6.11 -16.08 -2.31
N LEU A 68 -6.18 -14.87 -2.84
CA LEU A 68 -6.57 -14.59 -4.23
C LEU A 68 -5.40 -14.71 -5.22
N GLY A 69 -4.21 -15.07 -4.74
CA GLY A 69 -3.00 -15.14 -5.57
C GLY A 69 -2.42 -13.78 -5.97
N MET A 70 -2.81 -12.71 -5.30
CA MET A 70 -2.32 -11.36 -5.52
C MET A 70 -1.12 -11.06 -4.63
N GLY A 71 -0.17 -10.25 -5.12
CA GLY A 71 0.88 -9.69 -4.30
C GLY A 71 0.37 -8.60 -3.36
N PHE A 72 1.14 -8.31 -2.32
CA PHE A 72 0.88 -7.20 -1.40
C PHE A 72 2.21 -6.64 -0.90
N VAL A 73 2.39 -5.34 -1.03
CA VAL A 73 3.61 -4.65 -0.59
C VAL A 73 3.26 -3.28 -0.04
N SER A 74 3.99 -2.81 0.95
CA SER A 74 3.85 -1.45 1.45
C SER A 74 5.14 -0.64 1.29
N ILE A 75 4.97 0.68 1.21
CA ILE A 75 6.04 1.66 1.00
C ILE A 75 5.88 2.77 2.02
N ASN A 76 6.95 3.08 2.77
CA ASN A 76 7.03 4.23 3.64
C ASN A 76 7.92 5.30 2.99
N SER A 77 7.32 6.44 2.68
CA SER A 77 7.99 7.58 2.03
C SER A 77 8.11 8.81 2.92
N ASN A 78 7.79 8.71 4.21
CA ASN A 78 7.95 9.82 5.14
C ASN A 78 9.41 10.21 5.31
N ASP A 79 9.68 11.51 5.48
CA ASP A 79 11.01 12.03 5.76
C ASP A 79 11.56 11.47 7.10
N PRO A 80 12.58 10.60 7.07
CA PRO A 80 13.09 9.96 8.29
C PRO A 80 13.98 10.86 9.12
N GLU A 81 14.41 11.99 8.58
CA GLU A 81 15.25 12.95 9.32
C GLU A 81 14.44 13.76 10.30
N LYS A 82 13.27 14.23 9.86
CA LYS A 82 12.33 14.99 10.70
C LYS A 82 11.43 14.08 11.55
N TYR A 83 11.10 12.91 11.02
CA TYR A 83 10.16 11.96 11.64
C TYR A 83 10.87 10.65 11.93
N LYS A 84 11.65 10.63 13.01
CA LYS A 84 12.49 9.48 13.40
C LYS A 84 11.71 8.18 13.61
N ASP A 85 10.43 8.27 13.98
CA ASP A 85 9.56 7.10 14.10
C ASP A 85 9.39 6.34 12.77
N ASP A 86 9.69 7.00 11.65
CA ASP A 86 9.62 6.44 10.31
C ASP A 86 10.99 6.14 9.69
N ASP A 87 12.05 6.15 10.47
CA ASP A 87 13.35 5.73 9.96
C ASP A 87 13.39 4.20 9.72
N PHE A 88 14.38 3.77 8.97
CA PHE A 88 14.50 2.36 8.54
C PHE A 88 14.60 1.40 9.74
N SER A 89 15.28 1.80 10.80
CA SER A 89 15.39 0.99 12.03
C SER A 89 14.03 0.78 12.70
N ASN A 90 13.21 1.82 12.77
CA ASN A 90 11.86 1.72 13.33
C ASN A 90 10.89 0.97 12.39
N MET A 91 11.08 1.05 11.08
CA MET A 91 10.37 0.20 10.13
C MET A 91 10.65 -1.29 10.38
N LYS A 92 11.92 -1.66 10.61
CA LYS A 92 12.29 -3.04 10.96
C LYS A 92 11.61 -3.51 12.25
N LYS A 93 11.63 -2.68 13.30
CA LYS A 93 10.97 -3.00 14.58
C LYS A 93 9.47 -3.24 14.41
N ARG A 94 8.82 -2.47 13.55
CA ARG A 94 7.40 -2.68 13.25
C ARG A 94 7.19 -3.99 12.49
N ALA A 95 8.02 -4.29 11.50
CA ALA A 95 7.93 -5.51 10.73
C ALA A 95 8.08 -6.77 11.60
N GLU A 96 8.98 -6.73 12.60
CA GLU A 96 9.22 -7.81 13.56
C GLU A 96 7.99 -8.15 14.41
N LYS A 97 6.98 -7.29 14.47
CA LYS A 97 5.73 -7.55 15.18
C LYS A 97 4.75 -8.46 14.41
N GLY A 98 5.17 -9.06 13.30
CA GLY A 98 4.37 -10.02 12.54
C GLY A 98 3.69 -9.43 11.32
N MET A 99 4.27 -8.44 10.68
CA MET A 99 3.77 -7.88 9.43
C MET A 99 3.81 -8.94 8.30
N PRO A 100 2.67 -9.25 7.64
CA PRO A 100 2.60 -10.34 6.67
C PRO A 100 2.97 -9.95 5.24
N TYR A 101 3.64 -8.81 5.02
CA TYR A 101 4.03 -8.31 3.69
C TYR A 101 5.36 -7.56 3.75
N ALA A 102 6.00 -7.39 2.61
CA ALA A 102 7.24 -6.60 2.50
C ALA A 102 6.97 -5.12 2.80
N TYR A 103 7.89 -4.48 3.49
CA TYR A 103 7.78 -3.09 3.94
C TYR A 103 8.98 -2.29 3.44
N LEU A 104 8.77 -1.48 2.41
CA LEU A 104 9.82 -0.86 1.63
C LEU A 104 10.07 0.59 2.05
N HIS A 105 11.34 0.99 2.00
CA HIS A 105 11.75 2.35 2.33
C HIS A 105 12.02 3.18 1.07
N ASP A 106 11.18 4.16 0.83
CA ASP A 106 11.32 5.15 -0.25
C ASP A 106 11.98 6.42 0.32
N ASP A 107 13.25 6.30 0.70
CA ASP A 107 14.01 7.37 1.38
C ASP A 107 14.11 8.64 0.53
N THR A 108 14.25 8.51 -0.78
CA THR A 108 14.32 9.65 -1.70
C THR A 108 12.96 10.28 -1.98
N GLN A 109 11.86 9.61 -1.62
CA GLN A 109 10.48 10.00 -1.90
C GLN A 109 10.11 10.00 -3.40
N GLU A 110 11.00 9.44 -4.22
CA GLU A 110 10.83 9.41 -5.67
C GLU A 110 9.61 8.58 -6.08
N ILE A 111 9.39 7.44 -5.42
CA ILE A 111 8.27 6.55 -5.76
C ILE A 111 6.95 7.18 -5.37
N ALA A 112 6.83 7.76 -4.18
CA ALA A 112 5.63 8.47 -3.78
C ALA A 112 5.28 9.61 -4.75
N HIS A 113 6.29 10.39 -5.18
CA HIS A 113 6.09 11.45 -6.17
C HIS A 113 5.64 10.91 -7.53
N LYS A 114 6.27 9.84 -8.03
CA LYS A 114 5.88 9.21 -9.30
C LYS A 114 4.46 8.64 -9.26
N TRP A 115 4.09 8.02 -8.16
CA TRP A 115 2.77 7.42 -8.01
C TRP A 115 1.68 8.44 -7.70
N GLY A 116 2.07 9.65 -7.27
CA GLY A 116 1.15 10.70 -6.85
C GLY A 116 0.49 10.40 -5.50
N ALA A 117 1.16 9.58 -4.66
CA ALA A 117 0.67 9.30 -3.33
C ALA A 117 0.69 10.56 -2.46
N GLU A 118 -0.37 10.79 -1.71
CA GLU A 118 -0.54 12.02 -0.92
C GLU A 118 -0.73 11.76 0.57
N ARG A 119 -1.31 10.60 0.90
CA ARG A 119 -1.72 10.27 2.28
C ARG A 119 -1.29 8.86 2.68
N THR A 120 -1.36 8.59 3.97
CA THR A 120 -1.17 7.27 4.54
C THR A 120 -2.35 6.94 5.47
N PRO A 121 -3.01 5.78 5.32
CA PRO A 121 -2.78 4.77 4.27
C PRO A 121 -3.42 5.16 2.94
N GLU A 122 -2.75 4.88 1.84
CA GLU A 122 -3.30 5.02 0.49
C GLU A 122 -3.00 3.76 -0.31
N PHE A 123 -4.02 3.19 -0.94
CA PHE A 123 -3.94 1.89 -1.62
C PHE A 123 -4.06 2.05 -3.13
N TYR A 124 -3.25 1.26 -3.85
CA TYR A 124 -3.34 1.05 -5.29
C TYR A 124 -3.52 -0.44 -5.53
N LEU A 125 -4.57 -0.84 -6.24
CA LEU A 125 -4.74 -2.20 -6.73
C LEU A 125 -4.39 -2.25 -8.20
N LEU A 126 -3.44 -3.12 -8.56
CA LEU A 126 -2.98 -3.33 -9.92
C LEU A 126 -3.50 -4.66 -10.45
N ASP A 127 -3.85 -4.71 -11.73
CA ASP A 127 -4.08 -5.98 -12.41
C ASP A 127 -2.75 -6.69 -12.74
N GLY A 128 -2.83 -7.88 -13.35
CA GLY A 128 -1.66 -8.68 -13.68
C GLY A 128 -0.69 -8.05 -14.69
N GLN A 129 -1.07 -6.94 -15.30
CA GLN A 129 -0.26 -6.17 -16.25
C GLN A 129 0.27 -4.88 -15.65
N GLY A 130 0.02 -4.65 -14.36
CA GLY A 130 0.46 -3.44 -13.66
C GLY A 130 -0.45 -2.22 -13.87
N LYS A 131 -1.64 -2.41 -14.44
CA LYS A 131 -2.61 -1.34 -14.61
C LYS A 131 -3.37 -1.10 -13.31
N VAL A 132 -3.46 0.16 -12.88
CA VAL A 132 -4.26 0.56 -11.71
C VAL A 132 -5.75 0.32 -12.02
N VAL A 133 -6.40 -0.50 -11.21
CA VAL A 133 -7.84 -0.77 -11.30
C VAL A 133 -8.63 -0.18 -10.14
N TYR A 134 -7.96 0.11 -9.03
CA TYR A 134 -8.52 0.84 -7.89
C TYR A 134 -7.44 1.70 -7.24
N ARG A 135 -7.83 2.89 -6.79
CA ARG A 135 -7.00 3.75 -5.94
C ARG A 135 -7.85 4.40 -4.86
N GLY A 136 -7.37 4.38 -3.63
CA GLY A 136 -8.01 5.09 -2.54
C GLY A 136 -7.85 4.44 -1.18
N ARG A 137 -8.94 4.42 -0.42
CA ARG A 137 -9.01 3.99 0.97
C ARG A 137 -9.27 2.49 1.12
N LEU A 138 -8.98 1.97 2.32
CA LEU A 138 -9.32 0.60 2.72
C LEU A 138 -10.85 0.46 2.89
N ASP A 139 -11.42 1.37 3.68
CA ASP A 139 -12.85 1.49 4.00
C ASP A 139 -13.18 2.93 4.39
N ASN A 140 -14.42 3.18 4.77
CA ASN A 140 -14.88 4.53 5.12
C ASN A 140 -14.62 4.95 6.58
N SER A 141 -13.94 4.11 7.37
CA SER A 141 -13.65 4.44 8.78
C SER A 141 -12.28 3.95 9.23
N PRO A 142 -11.19 4.54 8.72
CA PRO A 142 -9.84 4.07 9.04
C PRO A 142 -9.45 4.23 10.51
N ARG A 143 -10.05 5.18 11.24
CA ARG A 143 -9.73 5.40 12.66
C ARG A 143 -10.51 4.52 13.62
N ASP A 144 -11.70 4.08 13.23
CA ASP A 144 -12.57 3.28 14.09
C ASP A 144 -13.15 2.08 13.32
N PRO A 145 -12.61 0.87 13.54
CA PRO A 145 -13.07 -0.31 12.84
C PRO A 145 -14.54 -0.65 13.11
N THR A 146 -15.10 -0.20 14.25
CA THR A 146 -16.50 -0.47 14.62
C THR A 146 -17.49 0.34 13.78
N MET A 147 -17.02 1.43 13.17
CA MET A 147 -17.84 2.34 12.36
C MET A 147 -17.73 2.09 10.86
N ALA A 148 -16.89 1.14 10.44
CA ALA A 148 -16.73 0.83 9.03
C ALA A 148 -17.97 0.14 8.48
N THR A 149 -18.54 0.71 7.41
CA THR A 149 -19.72 0.20 6.71
C THR A 149 -19.42 -0.16 5.26
N THR A 150 -18.21 0.13 4.77
CA THR A 150 -17.75 -0.17 3.42
C THR A 150 -16.40 -0.90 3.46
N SER A 151 -15.99 -1.48 2.33
CA SER A 151 -14.74 -2.22 2.17
C SER A 151 -14.24 -2.13 0.73
N GLU A 152 -14.09 -0.91 0.22
CA GLU A 152 -13.87 -0.68 -1.21
C GLU A 152 -12.63 -1.39 -1.76
N LEU A 153 -11.52 -1.45 -1.00
CA LEU A 153 -10.33 -2.17 -1.45
C LEU A 153 -10.61 -3.68 -1.59
N VAL A 154 -11.21 -4.28 -0.57
CA VAL A 154 -11.50 -5.73 -0.58
C VAL A 154 -12.52 -6.07 -1.66
N ASP A 155 -13.54 -5.25 -1.83
CA ASP A 155 -14.53 -5.41 -2.90
C ASP A 155 -13.87 -5.33 -4.29
N ALA A 156 -12.93 -4.40 -4.47
CA ALA A 156 -12.16 -4.28 -5.71
C ALA A 156 -11.29 -5.52 -5.98
N MET A 157 -10.66 -6.06 -4.93
CA MET A 157 -9.86 -7.28 -5.04
C MET A 157 -10.74 -8.48 -5.43
N ASP A 158 -11.91 -8.61 -4.84
CA ASP A 158 -12.87 -9.67 -5.19
C ASP A 158 -13.32 -9.55 -6.66
N SER A 159 -13.66 -8.36 -7.12
CA SER A 159 -14.03 -8.12 -8.53
C SER A 159 -12.90 -8.51 -9.48
N LEU A 160 -11.68 -8.04 -9.20
CA LEU A 160 -10.51 -8.35 -10.03
C LEU A 160 -10.25 -9.87 -10.08
N SER A 161 -10.40 -10.57 -8.96
CA SER A 161 -10.21 -12.02 -8.90
C SER A 161 -11.21 -12.80 -9.75
N MET A 162 -12.37 -12.23 -10.01
CA MET A 162 -13.42 -12.80 -10.89
C MET A 162 -13.27 -12.36 -12.35
N GLY A 163 -12.23 -11.60 -12.69
CA GLY A 163 -12.03 -11.05 -14.03
C GLY A 163 -12.96 -9.90 -14.37
N GLU A 164 -13.50 -9.24 -13.36
CA GLU A 164 -14.42 -8.11 -13.50
C GLU A 164 -13.74 -6.80 -13.07
N ASP A 165 -14.15 -5.68 -13.65
CA ASP A 165 -13.73 -4.36 -13.19
C ASP A 165 -14.39 -4.05 -11.84
N PRO A 166 -13.66 -3.42 -10.89
CA PRO A 166 -14.28 -2.93 -9.65
C PRO A 166 -15.43 -1.96 -9.94
N VAL A 167 -16.51 -2.08 -9.18
CA VAL A 167 -17.64 -1.13 -9.28
C VAL A 167 -17.20 0.26 -8.85
N VAL A 168 -16.43 0.34 -7.75
CA VAL A 168 -15.79 1.58 -7.29
C VAL A 168 -14.31 1.49 -7.63
N THR A 169 -13.85 2.38 -8.52
CA THR A 169 -12.44 2.40 -8.97
C THR A 169 -11.60 3.46 -8.27
N ARG A 170 -12.25 4.44 -7.66
CA ARG A 170 -11.58 5.57 -7.02
C ARG A 170 -12.35 6.06 -5.81
N THR A 171 -11.66 6.16 -4.68
CA THR A 171 -12.14 6.86 -3.48
C THR A 171 -11.07 7.85 -3.03
N GLN A 172 -11.46 8.85 -2.26
CA GLN A 172 -10.50 9.72 -1.60
C GLN A 172 -9.86 8.99 -0.42
N SER A 173 -8.53 8.95 -0.40
CA SER A 173 -7.79 8.39 0.73
C SER A 173 -8.03 9.22 1.99
N ILE A 174 -8.24 8.54 3.11
CA ILE A 174 -8.45 9.17 4.41
C ILE A 174 -7.23 8.84 5.27
N GLY A 175 -6.47 9.86 5.63
CA GLY A 175 -5.25 9.65 6.41
C GLY A 175 -4.44 10.93 6.60
N CYS A 176 -3.27 10.77 7.22
CA CYS A 176 -2.30 11.84 7.36
C CYS A 176 -1.58 12.08 6.03
N SER A 177 -1.18 13.32 5.77
CA SER A 177 -0.33 13.62 4.61
C SER A 177 1.03 12.92 4.73
N ILE A 178 1.60 12.53 3.59
CA ILE A 178 3.00 12.10 3.52
C ILE A 178 3.89 13.25 3.97
N LYS A 179 4.91 12.94 4.77
CA LYS A 179 5.83 13.94 5.32
C LYS A 179 6.99 14.14 4.36
N TRP A 180 6.88 15.18 3.54
CA TRP A 180 7.90 15.52 2.54
C TRP A 180 9.15 16.17 3.16
N LYS A 181 10.30 15.94 2.54
CA LYS A 181 11.57 16.59 2.84
C LYS A 181 11.51 18.08 2.58
#